data_697e9be9420ef3dc5c4c85a4fd2d9ad6
#
_entry.id   697e9be9420ef3dc5c4c85a4fd2d9ad6
#
_cell.length_a   1.000
_cell.length_b   1.000
_cell.length_c   1.000
_cell.angle_alpha   90.00
_cell.angle_beta   90.00
_cell.angle_gamma   90.00
#
_symmetry.space_group_name_H-M   'P 1'
#
loop_
_entity.id
_entity.type
_entity.pdbx_description
1 polymer ?
#
loop_
_entity_poly.entity_id
_entity_poly.type
_entity_poly.pdbx_seq_one_letter_code
_entity_poly.pdbx_strand_id
1 'polypeptide(L)'
;MSGFIKTLAMTLVFSTLLCGCEDKSVASSENLTEAINSELSKQVIWMALPGSSVTEGTVSAPFVIVDPYNSNNPETNYAGKTEYLKRVIAYAKLLEKHKAVRLTEDSFTITAPFRGSVRAFGYNVKYNQDLLRTIQTTPFYGLSKAQAGTVELKDIINSTTVFEKDGEKCIDITFSIKMSQKLDCIDDEILESSTITEEVSSLRTTYRLVLDESAKRWVVRDPAPLQMDPVKKFFKSLIDG
;
A
#
# COMPACT_ATOMS: atom_id res chain seq x y z
N MET A 1 -20.60 -24.10 -74.70
CA MET A 1 -20.07 -24.51 -73.36
C MET A 1 -20.11 -23.31 -72.42
N SER A 2 -21.02 -23.37 -71.49
CA SER A 2 -21.44 -22.30 -70.59
C SER A 2 -20.46 -22.13 -69.42
N GLY A 3 -19.94 -20.94 -69.23
CA GLY A 3 -19.09 -20.60 -68.09
C GLY A 3 -19.85 -19.68 -67.14
N PHE A 4 -20.27 -20.20 -66.01
CA PHE A 4 -20.95 -19.49 -64.94
C PHE A 4 -19.95 -18.61 -64.17
N ILE A 5 -20.14 -17.28 -64.20
CA ILE A 5 -19.48 -16.32 -63.35
C ILE A 5 -20.31 -16.21 -62.08
N LYS A 6 -19.77 -16.71 -60.95
CA LYS A 6 -20.35 -16.48 -59.62
C LYS A 6 -19.83 -15.17 -59.08
N THR A 7 -20.69 -14.18 -59.02
CA THR A 7 -20.46 -12.92 -58.36
C THR A 7 -20.58 -13.13 -56.85
N LEU A 8 -19.47 -13.01 -56.14
CA LEU A 8 -19.41 -13.04 -54.64
C LEU A 8 -19.69 -11.63 -54.13
N ALA A 9 -20.91 -11.39 -53.65
CA ALA A 9 -21.25 -10.17 -52.95
C ALA A 9 -20.62 -10.19 -51.56
N MET A 10 -19.56 -9.40 -51.37
CA MET A 10 -18.90 -9.19 -50.08
C MET A 10 -19.70 -8.11 -49.33
N THR A 11 -20.59 -8.55 -48.42
CA THR A 11 -21.32 -7.68 -47.51
C THR A 11 -20.37 -7.18 -46.45
N LEU A 12 -19.89 -5.95 -46.61
CA LEU A 12 -19.07 -5.25 -45.60
C LEU A 12 -19.99 -4.83 -44.45
N VAL A 13 -20.03 -5.61 -43.41
CA VAL A 13 -20.66 -5.21 -42.11
C VAL A 13 -19.80 -4.13 -41.49
N PHE A 14 -20.16 -2.87 -41.70
CA PHE A 14 -19.66 -1.75 -40.93
C PHE A 14 -20.21 -1.89 -39.52
N SER A 15 -19.46 -2.54 -38.62
CA SER A 15 -19.67 -2.42 -37.19
C SER A 15 -19.26 -1.00 -36.79
N THR A 16 -20.21 -0.07 -36.82
CA THR A 16 -20.06 1.21 -36.18
C THR A 16 -19.92 0.94 -34.67
N LEU A 17 -18.70 0.95 -34.17
CA LEU A 17 -18.40 1.18 -32.78
C LEU A 17 -18.94 2.58 -32.45
N LEU A 18 -20.20 2.62 -32.04
CA LEU A 18 -20.74 3.76 -31.30
C LEU A 18 -19.96 3.80 -29.98
N CYS A 19 -18.79 4.48 -29.95
CA CYS A 19 -18.27 5.08 -28.74
C CYS A 19 -19.32 6.12 -28.33
N GLY A 20 -20.39 5.67 -27.66
CA GLY A 20 -21.29 6.55 -26.95
C GLY A 20 -20.44 7.29 -25.93
N CYS A 21 -20.27 8.61 -26.11
CA CYS A 21 -19.78 9.45 -25.02
C CYS A 21 -20.80 9.30 -23.89
N GLU A 22 -20.46 8.47 -22.91
CA GLU A 22 -21.28 8.29 -21.71
C GLU A 22 -21.38 9.64 -21.01
N ASP A 23 -22.61 10.08 -20.74
CA ASP A 23 -22.84 11.34 -20.05
C ASP A 23 -22.38 11.23 -18.60
N LYS A 24 -21.17 11.72 -18.31
CA LYS A 24 -20.53 11.66 -16.98
C LYS A 24 -21.25 12.48 -15.92
N SER A 25 -22.25 13.29 -16.29
CA SER A 25 -23.10 14.02 -15.34
C SER A 25 -24.20 13.14 -14.73
N VAL A 26 -24.50 11.99 -15.34
CA VAL A 26 -25.44 11.03 -14.79
C VAL A 26 -24.84 10.35 -13.54
N ALA A 27 -25.63 10.23 -12.48
CA ALA A 27 -25.22 9.52 -11.27
C ALA A 27 -25.29 7.99 -11.48
N SER A 28 -24.59 7.49 -12.50
CA SER A 28 -24.45 6.04 -12.74
C SER A 28 -23.40 5.44 -11.80
N SER A 29 -23.51 4.14 -11.53
CA SER A 29 -22.50 3.43 -10.74
C SER A 29 -21.10 3.57 -11.32
N GLU A 30 -20.98 3.61 -12.64
CA GLU A 30 -19.71 3.72 -13.37
C GLU A 30 -19.08 5.10 -13.18
N ASN A 31 -19.83 6.17 -13.38
CA ASN A 31 -19.36 7.55 -13.20
C ASN A 31 -18.95 7.84 -11.74
N LEU A 32 -19.73 7.32 -10.79
CA LEU A 32 -19.43 7.47 -9.36
C LEU A 32 -18.19 6.66 -8.97
N THR A 33 -18.03 5.46 -9.51
CA THR A 33 -16.83 4.63 -9.33
C THR A 33 -15.58 5.29 -9.90
N GLU A 34 -15.67 5.88 -11.11
CA GLU A 34 -14.56 6.62 -11.73
C GLU A 34 -14.13 7.80 -10.83
N ALA A 35 -15.10 8.59 -10.34
CA ALA A 35 -14.82 9.72 -9.47
C ALA A 35 -14.12 9.30 -8.16
N ILE A 36 -14.60 8.23 -7.51
CA ILE A 36 -14.01 7.69 -6.28
C ILE A 36 -12.60 7.17 -6.56
N ASN A 37 -12.40 6.38 -7.61
CA ASN A 37 -11.10 5.80 -7.95
C ASN A 37 -10.08 6.87 -8.35
N SER A 38 -10.51 7.94 -9.00
CA SER A 38 -9.65 9.10 -9.28
C SER A 38 -9.06 9.72 -8.02
N GLU A 39 -9.79 9.68 -6.90
CA GLU A 39 -9.28 10.17 -5.61
C GLU A 39 -8.50 9.11 -4.85
N LEU A 40 -8.97 7.86 -4.85
CA LEU A 40 -8.30 6.76 -4.17
C LEU A 40 -6.91 6.45 -4.75
N SER A 41 -6.71 6.63 -6.06
CA SER A 41 -5.40 6.43 -6.71
C SER A 41 -4.31 7.36 -6.18
N LYS A 42 -4.66 8.47 -5.53
CA LYS A 42 -3.74 9.40 -4.87
C LYS A 42 -3.38 8.95 -3.44
N GLN A 43 -4.11 7.99 -2.89
CA GLN A 43 -3.91 7.49 -1.53
C GLN A 43 -2.87 6.39 -1.51
N VAL A 44 -1.75 6.65 -0.85
CA VAL A 44 -0.62 5.72 -0.74
C VAL A 44 -0.77 4.86 0.51
N ILE A 45 -0.65 3.56 0.35
CA ILE A 45 -0.59 2.62 1.46
C ILE A 45 0.87 2.37 1.83
N TRP A 46 1.17 2.59 3.09
CA TRP A 46 2.50 2.42 3.64
C TRP A 46 2.65 1.08 4.35
N MET A 47 3.78 0.41 4.15
CA MET A 47 4.18 -0.77 4.90
C MET A 47 5.38 -0.45 5.79
N ALA A 48 5.46 -1.10 6.94
CA ALA A 48 6.64 -1.05 7.77
C ALA A 48 7.81 -1.81 7.12
N LEU A 49 9.02 -1.30 7.28
CA LEU A 49 10.24 -1.99 6.90
C LEU A 49 11.07 -2.26 8.16
N PRO A 50 11.71 -3.44 8.26
CA PRO A 50 12.64 -3.70 9.34
C PRO A 50 13.87 -2.80 9.22
N GLY A 51 14.37 -2.31 10.32
CA GLY A 51 15.61 -1.56 10.33
C GLY A 51 15.65 -0.46 11.38
N SER A 52 16.84 -0.17 11.92
CA SER A 52 17.08 0.91 12.86
C SER A 52 17.72 2.11 12.15
N SER A 53 17.32 3.27 12.59
CA SER A 53 17.88 4.60 12.31
C SER A 53 18.47 4.81 10.91
N VAL A 54 17.66 5.39 10.07
CA VAL A 54 18.19 6.21 8.97
C VAL A 54 18.77 7.45 9.64
N THR A 55 20.07 7.64 9.55
CA THR A 55 20.68 8.94 9.85
C THR A 55 20.05 9.96 8.91
N GLU A 56 19.64 11.10 9.45
CA GLU A 56 18.96 12.15 8.69
C GLU A 56 19.54 12.33 7.30
N GLY A 57 18.71 12.14 6.29
CA GLY A 57 18.98 12.55 4.91
C GLY A 57 19.69 11.56 3.99
N THR A 58 20.09 10.37 4.43
CA THR A 58 20.72 9.39 3.54
C THR A 58 20.02 8.04 3.53
N VAL A 59 19.25 7.80 2.48
CA VAL A 59 18.56 6.52 2.18
C VAL A 59 19.54 5.36 1.89
N SER A 60 20.86 5.60 2.03
CA SER A 60 21.92 4.67 1.67
C SER A 60 22.60 3.99 2.86
N ALA A 61 22.19 4.25 4.09
CA ALA A 61 22.73 3.55 5.24
C ALA A 61 22.22 2.12 5.30
N PRO A 62 23.10 1.11 5.47
CA PRO A 62 22.67 -0.27 5.68
C PRO A 62 21.87 -0.35 6.96
N PHE A 63 20.67 -0.91 6.91
CA PHE A 63 19.90 -1.24 8.09
C PHE A 63 20.55 -2.42 8.81
N VAL A 64 20.60 -2.33 10.12
CA VAL A 64 21.14 -3.36 10.97
C VAL A 64 20.04 -3.90 11.86
N ILE A 65 19.68 -5.16 11.68
CA ILE A 65 18.86 -5.90 12.64
C ILE A 65 19.82 -6.67 13.55
N VAL A 66 19.82 -6.34 14.81
CA VAL A 66 20.65 -7.06 15.81
C VAL A 66 19.91 -8.32 16.23
N ASP A 67 20.53 -9.49 15.98
CA ASP A 67 20.06 -10.76 16.50
C ASP A 67 20.68 -11.02 17.88
N PRO A 68 19.91 -10.90 18.97
CA PRO A 68 20.43 -11.13 20.31
C PRO A 68 20.79 -12.59 20.59
N TYR A 69 20.34 -13.56 19.75
CA TYR A 69 20.67 -14.98 19.91
C TYR A 69 22.10 -15.30 19.53
N ASN A 70 22.66 -14.54 18.59
CA ASN A 70 24.05 -14.67 18.16
C ASN A 70 25.00 -13.79 18.98
N SER A 71 24.48 -12.95 19.88
CA SER A 71 25.35 -12.20 20.78
C SER A 71 25.84 -13.14 21.88
N ASN A 72 27.16 -13.27 22.02
CA ASN A 72 27.80 -14.01 23.13
C ASN A 72 27.58 -13.33 24.50
N ASN A 73 26.67 -12.34 24.56
CA ASN A 73 26.36 -11.59 25.76
C ASN A 73 24.94 -11.90 26.26
N PRO A 74 24.80 -12.87 27.20
CA PRO A 74 23.51 -13.28 27.76
C PRO A 74 22.78 -12.15 28.50
N GLU A 75 23.48 -11.08 28.84
CA GLU A 75 22.90 -9.96 29.64
C GLU A 75 22.18 -8.90 28.80
N THR A 76 22.29 -8.93 27.47
CA THR A 76 21.46 -8.11 26.59
C THR A 76 20.09 -8.75 26.35
N ASN A 77 19.86 -9.94 26.87
CA ASN A 77 18.62 -10.69 26.78
C ASN A 77 17.56 -10.18 27.77
N TYR A 78 16.93 -9.06 27.48
CA TYR A 78 15.61 -8.78 28.04
C TYR A 78 14.61 -9.68 27.30
N ALA A 79 13.94 -10.58 28.02
CA ALA A 79 13.03 -11.58 27.45
C ALA A 79 12.02 -10.99 26.44
N GLY A 80 11.47 -9.81 26.71
CA GLY A 80 10.56 -9.12 25.79
C GLY A 80 11.20 -8.58 24.51
N LYS A 81 12.46 -8.14 24.54
CA LYS A 81 13.19 -7.72 23.34
C LYS A 81 13.51 -8.91 22.43
N THR A 82 13.70 -10.07 23.00
CA THR A 82 14.02 -11.29 22.27
C THR A 82 12.89 -11.70 21.34
N GLU A 83 11.65 -11.72 21.83
CA GLU A 83 10.49 -12.08 21.00
C GLU A 83 10.20 -11.03 19.93
N TYR A 84 10.27 -9.75 20.27
CA TYR A 84 10.18 -8.66 19.31
C TYR A 84 11.20 -8.82 18.17
N LEU A 85 12.48 -9.04 18.49
CA LEU A 85 13.54 -9.19 17.49
C LEU A 85 13.37 -10.46 16.66
N LYS A 86 12.89 -11.57 17.22
CA LYS A 86 12.54 -12.77 16.46
C LYS A 86 11.50 -12.46 15.39
N ARG A 87 10.46 -11.71 15.73
CA ARG A 87 9.40 -11.33 14.80
C ARG A 87 9.91 -10.39 13.72
N VAL A 88 10.74 -9.39 14.09
CA VAL A 88 11.37 -8.49 13.11
C VAL A 88 12.26 -9.28 12.15
N ILE A 89 13.05 -10.22 12.64
CA ILE A 89 13.91 -11.07 11.80
C ILE A 89 13.07 -11.98 10.91
N ALA A 90 12.01 -12.59 11.45
CA ALA A 90 11.09 -13.43 10.66
C ALA A 90 10.45 -12.63 9.51
N TYR A 91 10.00 -11.42 9.82
CA TYR A 91 9.45 -10.51 8.80
C TYR A 91 10.51 -10.09 7.77
N ALA A 92 11.74 -9.77 8.20
CA ALA A 92 12.82 -9.46 7.28
C ALA A 92 13.17 -10.63 6.34
N LYS A 93 13.17 -11.87 6.86
CA LYS A 93 13.35 -13.08 6.05
C LYS A 93 12.19 -13.33 5.08
N LEU A 94 10.97 -12.99 5.47
CA LEU A 94 9.83 -13.01 4.55
C LEU A 94 10.03 -12.03 3.40
N LEU A 95 10.43 -10.79 3.70
CA LEU A 95 10.75 -9.79 2.67
C LEU A 95 11.89 -10.26 1.75
N GLU A 96 12.89 -10.97 2.27
CA GLU A 96 13.98 -11.55 1.48
C GLU A 96 13.49 -12.66 0.55
N LYS A 97 12.64 -13.57 1.06
CA LYS A 97 12.00 -14.63 0.27
C LYS A 97 11.33 -14.06 -0.99
N HIS A 98 10.68 -12.90 -0.87
CA HIS A 98 9.99 -12.21 -1.95
C HIS A 98 10.86 -11.15 -2.67
N LYS A 99 12.17 -11.13 -2.42
CA LYS A 99 13.14 -10.24 -3.06
C LYS A 99 12.88 -8.74 -2.83
N ALA A 100 12.09 -8.41 -1.83
CA ALA A 100 11.89 -7.04 -1.38
C ALA A 100 13.14 -6.48 -0.69
N VAL A 101 13.89 -7.34 -0.01
CA VAL A 101 15.19 -7.03 0.59
C VAL A 101 16.20 -8.14 0.31
N ARG A 102 17.48 -7.84 0.58
CA ARG A 102 18.55 -8.83 0.68
C ARG A 102 19.20 -8.69 2.06
N LEU A 103 19.31 -9.79 2.77
CA LEU A 103 19.95 -9.87 4.08
C LEU A 103 21.38 -10.40 3.94
N THR A 104 22.31 -9.79 4.65
CA THR A 104 23.70 -10.28 4.75
C THR A 104 24.09 -10.28 6.22
N GLU A 105 24.44 -11.45 6.75
CA GLU A 105 24.91 -11.55 8.13
C GLU A 105 26.18 -10.72 8.34
N ASP A 106 26.25 -10.02 9.46
CA ASP A 106 27.38 -9.20 9.83
C ASP A 106 27.49 -9.07 11.37
N SER A 107 28.62 -8.56 11.83
CA SER A 107 28.86 -8.27 13.23
C SER A 107 29.16 -6.78 13.42
N PHE A 108 28.52 -6.19 14.42
CA PHE A 108 28.55 -4.76 14.67
C PHE A 108 29.12 -4.49 16.07
N THR A 109 29.78 -3.36 16.21
CA THR A 109 30.08 -2.80 17.51
C THR A 109 29.01 -1.78 17.86
N ILE A 110 28.23 -2.07 18.90
CA ILE A 110 27.21 -1.15 19.40
C ILE A 110 27.62 -0.62 20.77
N THR A 111 27.22 0.61 21.07
CA THR A 111 27.40 1.18 22.41
C THR A 111 26.17 0.87 23.25
N ALA A 112 26.31 -0.02 24.21
CA ALA A 112 25.26 -0.34 25.16
C ALA A 112 25.28 0.65 26.35
N PRO A 113 24.13 1.17 26.79
CA PRO A 113 24.05 2.00 27.99
C PRO A 113 24.66 1.25 29.18
N PHE A 114 25.55 1.92 29.92
CA PHE A 114 26.26 1.41 31.12
C PHE A 114 27.29 0.30 30.90
N ARG A 115 27.54 -0.15 29.66
CA ARG A 115 28.45 -1.28 29.36
C ARG A 115 29.56 -0.97 28.34
N GLY A 116 29.51 0.22 27.73
CA GLY A 116 30.46 0.58 26.67
C GLY A 116 30.22 -0.17 25.36
N SER A 117 31.29 -0.45 24.62
CA SER A 117 31.19 -1.09 23.33
C SER A 117 31.04 -2.61 23.46
N VAL A 118 29.96 -3.16 22.87
CA VAL A 118 29.68 -4.59 22.81
C VAL A 118 29.58 -5.05 21.37
N ARG A 119 30.05 -6.27 21.09
CA ARG A 119 29.89 -6.88 19.77
C ARG A 119 28.50 -7.50 19.68
N ALA A 120 27.76 -7.16 18.63
CA ALA A 120 26.45 -7.71 18.31
C ALA A 120 26.47 -8.34 16.92
N PHE A 121 25.65 -9.35 16.70
CA PHE A 121 25.45 -9.99 15.40
C PHE A 121 24.08 -9.60 14.84
N GLY A 122 23.96 -9.54 13.53
CA GLY A 122 22.71 -9.19 12.87
C GLY A 122 22.80 -9.25 11.36
N TYR A 123 21.98 -8.46 10.72
CA TYR A 123 21.88 -8.43 9.28
C TYR A 123 22.03 -7.00 8.75
N ASN A 124 22.84 -6.85 7.71
CA ASN A 124 22.74 -5.72 6.82
C ASN A 124 21.54 -5.95 5.90
N VAL A 125 20.66 -4.95 5.78
CA VAL A 125 19.46 -5.02 4.93
C VAL A 125 19.66 -4.12 3.73
N LYS A 126 19.68 -4.70 2.53
CA LYS A 126 19.70 -3.96 1.28
C LYS A 126 18.32 -4.04 0.64
N TYR A 127 17.68 -2.90 0.47
CA TYR A 127 16.35 -2.82 -0.13
C TYR A 127 16.37 -2.98 -1.65
N ASN A 128 15.30 -3.55 -2.20
CA ASN A 128 14.98 -3.47 -3.61
C ASN A 128 14.91 -2.00 -4.06
N GLN A 129 15.27 -1.72 -5.32
CA GLN A 129 15.34 -0.36 -5.83
C GLN A 129 13.99 0.37 -5.81
N ASP A 130 12.89 -0.35 -6.04
CA ASP A 130 11.55 0.24 -6.05
C ASP A 130 11.10 0.63 -4.64
N LEU A 131 11.38 -0.20 -3.63
CA LEU A 131 11.19 0.16 -2.24
C LEU A 131 12.09 1.34 -1.83
N LEU A 132 13.36 1.30 -2.25
CA LEU A 132 14.34 2.32 -1.88
C LEU A 132 13.92 3.73 -2.30
N ARG A 133 13.23 3.87 -3.44
CA ARG A 133 12.72 5.16 -3.95
C ARG A 133 11.62 5.76 -3.09
N THR A 134 10.93 4.94 -2.31
CA THR A 134 9.76 5.36 -1.53
C THR A 134 9.99 5.35 -0.02
N ILE A 135 11.18 4.94 0.44
CA ILE A 135 11.47 4.83 1.87
C ILE A 135 11.36 6.18 2.57
N GLN A 136 10.68 6.16 3.71
CA GLN A 136 10.61 7.26 4.65
C GLN A 136 10.95 6.76 6.06
N THR A 137 11.61 7.61 6.84
CA THR A 137 11.85 7.34 8.25
C THR A 137 10.57 7.49 9.07
N THR A 138 10.41 6.63 10.06
CA THR A 138 9.37 6.80 11.07
C THR A 138 10.01 7.22 12.40
N PRO A 139 9.31 7.99 13.23
CA PRO A 139 9.81 8.32 14.57
C PRO A 139 9.76 7.11 15.53
N PHE A 140 9.29 5.94 15.08
CA PHE A 140 9.02 4.78 15.93
C PHE A 140 10.11 3.72 15.80
N TYR A 141 10.83 3.47 16.88
CA TYR A 141 11.65 2.28 17.20
C TYR A 141 12.51 1.69 16.06
N GLY A 142 13.05 2.55 15.20
CA GLY A 142 13.96 2.11 14.15
C GLY A 142 13.28 1.39 12.97
N LEU A 143 11.97 1.49 12.84
CA LEU A 143 11.28 1.08 11.63
C LEU A 143 11.27 2.22 10.61
N SER A 144 11.49 1.87 9.36
CA SER A 144 11.17 2.72 8.23
C SER A 144 9.85 2.30 7.62
N LYS A 145 9.31 3.11 6.75
CA LYS A 145 8.15 2.77 5.93
C LYS A 145 8.46 2.95 4.46
N ALA A 146 7.85 2.13 3.63
CA ALA A 146 7.88 2.28 2.19
C ALA A 146 6.46 2.18 1.62
N GLN A 147 6.29 2.65 0.41
CA GLN A 147 5.03 2.50 -0.30
C GLN A 147 4.82 1.02 -0.63
N ALA A 148 3.67 0.46 -0.23
CA ALA A 148 3.24 -0.88 -0.61
C ALA A 148 2.44 -0.86 -1.91
N GLY A 149 1.66 0.20 -2.12
CA GLY A 149 0.81 0.37 -3.29
C GLY A 149 -0.21 1.48 -3.10
N THR A 150 -1.26 1.45 -3.91
CA THR A 150 -2.44 2.32 -3.81
C THR A 150 -3.68 1.47 -3.57
N VAL A 151 -4.83 2.12 -3.47
CA VAL A 151 -6.12 1.44 -3.31
C VAL A 151 -7.11 1.85 -4.39
N GLU A 152 -8.10 1.01 -4.60
CA GLU A 152 -9.26 1.29 -5.45
C GLU A 152 -10.54 0.86 -4.76
N LEU A 153 -11.67 1.35 -5.23
CA LEU A 153 -12.99 0.94 -4.77
C LEU A 153 -13.18 -0.56 -5.01
N LYS A 154 -13.64 -1.26 -3.96
CA LYS A 154 -14.03 -2.67 -4.07
C LYS A 154 -15.54 -2.78 -4.31
N ASP A 155 -16.32 -2.27 -3.37
CA ASP A 155 -17.78 -2.37 -3.40
C ASP A 155 -18.41 -1.07 -2.88
N ILE A 156 -19.47 -0.59 -3.52
CA ILE A 156 -20.37 0.41 -2.95
C ILE A 156 -21.30 -0.30 -1.98
N ILE A 157 -21.25 0.12 -0.71
CA ILE A 157 -22.05 -0.47 0.37
C ILE A 157 -23.39 0.23 0.47
N ASN A 158 -23.38 1.56 0.38
CA ASN A 158 -24.56 2.39 0.47
C ASN A 158 -24.37 3.70 -0.28
N SER A 159 -25.45 4.27 -0.79
CA SER A 159 -25.47 5.61 -1.38
C SER A 159 -26.76 6.33 -1.02
N THR A 160 -26.70 7.63 -0.81
CA THR A 160 -27.93 8.46 -0.75
C THR A 160 -28.52 8.62 -2.13
N THR A 161 -29.75 9.11 -2.21
CA THR A 161 -30.23 9.73 -3.44
C THR A 161 -29.49 11.04 -3.68
N VAL A 162 -29.50 11.52 -4.93
CA VAL A 162 -28.96 12.86 -5.25
C VAL A 162 -29.78 13.91 -4.47
N PHE A 163 -29.09 14.80 -3.79
CA PHE A 163 -29.69 15.90 -3.02
C PHE A 163 -28.96 17.22 -3.35
N GLU A 164 -29.59 18.32 -3.02
CA GLU A 164 -28.99 19.65 -3.19
C GLU A 164 -28.45 20.15 -1.85
N LYS A 165 -27.23 20.66 -1.85
CA LYS A 165 -26.60 21.30 -0.72
C LYS A 165 -25.77 22.50 -1.21
N ASP A 166 -25.99 23.66 -0.62
CA ASP A 166 -25.28 24.91 -0.96
C ASP A 166 -25.34 25.26 -2.46
N GLY A 167 -26.44 24.89 -3.14
CA GLY A 167 -26.65 25.09 -4.57
C GLY A 167 -25.95 24.08 -5.49
N GLU A 168 -25.36 23.04 -4.92
CA GLU A 168 -24.68 21.96 -5.66
C GLU A 168 -25.44 20.63 -5.54
N LYS A 169 -25.47 19.83 -6.61
CA LYS A 169 -25.99 18.47 -6.56
C LYS A 169 -24.95 17.55 -5.92
N CYS A 170 -25.35 16.87 -4.87
CA CYS A 170 -24.48 16.03 -4.07
C CYS A 170 -25.01 14.58 -3.97
N ILE A 171 -24.11 13.65 -3.72
CA ILE A 171 -24.42 12.27 -3.33
C ILE A 171 -23.37 11.79 -2.32
N ASP A 172 -23.79 11.17 -1.22
CA ASP A 172 -22.88 10.56 -0.25
C ASP A 172 -22.81 9.05 -0.52
N ILE A 173 -21.59 8.53 -0.67
CA ILE A 173 -21.35 7.12 -0.99
C ILE A 173 -20.45 6.51 0.06
N THR A 174 -20.94 5.44 0.71
CA THR A 174 -20.16 4.58 1.61
C THR A 174 -19.67 3.36 0.84
N PHE A 175 -18.39 3.08 0.93
CA PHE A 175 -17.76 2.01 0.15
C PHE A 175 -16.66 1.29 0.91
N SER A 176 -16.28 0.11 0.41
CA SER A 176 -15.09 -0.63 0.78
C SER A 176 -14.01 -0.47 -0.29
N ILE A 177 -12.77 -0.73 0.10
CA ILE A 177 -11.61 -0.63 -0.77
C ILE A 177 -10.85 -1.95 -0.86
N LYS A 178 -10.00 -2.06 -1.86
CA LYS A 178 -8.99 -3.12 -2.01
C LYS A 178 -7.67 -2.54 -2.47
N MET A 179 -6.60 -3.30 -2.26
CA MET A 179 -5.29 -2.95 -2.84
C MET A 179 -5.37 -2.94 -4.36
N SER A 180 -4.70 -1.96 -4.95
CA SER A 180 -4.57 -1.80 -6.39
C SER A 180 -3.09 -1.90 -6.78
N GLN A 181 -2.48 -0.87 -7.31
CA GLN A 181 -1.12 -0.89 -7.84
C GLN A 181 -0.10 -1.22 -6.74
N LYS A 182 0.26 -2.51 -6.61
CA LYS A 182 1.33 -2.99 -5.73
C LYS A 182 2.69 -2.87 -6.43
N LEU A 183 3.77 -2.70 -5.65
CA LEU A 183 5.12 -2.90 -6.18
C LEU A 183 5.35 -4.39 -6.48
N ASP A 184 6.09 -4.71 -7.53
CA ASP A 184 6.33 -6.09 -7.98
C ASP A 184 6.98 -6.98 -6.91
N CYS A 185 7.73 -6.38 -5.99
CA CYS A 185 8.36 -7.09 -4.88
C CYS A 185 7.45 -7.24 -3.64
N ILE A 186 6.20 -6.79 -3.70
CA ILE A 186 5.21 -6.87 -2.61
C ILE A 186 4.09 -7.80 -3.03
N ASP A 187 4.01 -8.96 -2.41
CA ASP A 187 2.96 -9.94 -2.63
C ASP A 187 1.94 -9.99 -1.47
N ASP A 188 0.97 -10.88 -1.60
CA ASP A 188 -0.12 -10.99 -0.64
C ASP A 188 0.38 -11.51 0.72
N GLU A 189 1.39 -12.40 0.76
CA GLU A 189 1.97 -12.91 2.01
C GLU A 189 2.64 -11.77 2.83
N ILE A 190 3.31 -10.84 2.15
CA ILE A 190 3.87 -9.65 2.78
C ILE A 190 2.76 -8.72 3.29
N LEU A 191 1.72 -8.48 2.48
CA LEU A 191 0.60 -7.62 2.87
C LEU A 191 -0.16 -8.17 4.08
N GLU A 192 -0.35 -9.49 4.16
CA GLU A 192 -0.96 -10.16 5.31
C GLU A 192 -0.08 -10.03 6.56
N SER A 193 1.20 -10.37 6.43
CA SER A 193 2.17 -10.30 7.55
C SER A 193 2.39 -8.89 8.08
N SER A 194 2.22 -7.87 7.22
CA SER A 194 2.32 -6.46 7.58
C SER A 194 1.01 -5.84 8.06
N THR A 195 -0.04 -6.63 8.28
CA THR A 195 -1.40 -6.21 8.68
C THR A 195 -2.15 -5.33 7.68
N ILE A 196 -1.59 -5.10 6.49
CA ILE A 196 -2.20 -4.24 5.47
C ILE A 196 -3.49 -4.84 4.93
N THR A 197 -3.50 -6.13 4.62
CA THR A 197 -4.69 -6.82 4.10
C THR A 197 -5.87 -6.69 5.06
N GLU A 198 -5.64 -6.86 6.38
CA GLU A 198 -6.67 -6.71 7.40
C GLU A 198 -7.18 -5.27 7.47
N GLU A 199 -6.29 -4.28 7.51
CA GLU A 199 -6.64 -2.87 7.56
C GLU A 199 -7.46 -2.45 6.33
N VAL A 200 -7.00 -2.78 5.13
CA VAL A 200 -7.67 -2.45 3.87
C VAL A 200 -9.04 -3.11 3.79
N SER A 201 -9.13 -4.42 4.12
CA SER A 201 -10.39 -5.16 4.02
C SER A 201 -11.45 -4.71 5.04
N SER A 202 -11.03 -4.23 6.20
CA SER A 202 -11.94 -3.75 7.26
C SER A 202 -12.39 -2.31 7.06
N LEU A 203 -11.68 -1.52 6.25
CA LEU A 203 -11.99 -0.11 6.09
C LEU A 203 -13.34 0.10 5.38
N ARG A 204 -14.13 0.98 5.98
CA ARG A 204 -15.36 1.53 5.39
C ARG A 204 -15.23 3.05 5.48
N THR A 205 -15.45 3.72 4.36
CA THR A 205 -15.36 5.18 4.31
C THR A 205 -16.50 5.75 3.49
N THR A 206 -16.81 7.01 3.74
CA THR A 206 -17.86 7.73 3.02
C THR A 206 -17.25 8.97 2.37
N TYR A 207 -17.46 9.10 1.07
CA TYR A 207 -17.13 10.32 0.34
C TYR A 207 -18.39 11.03 -0.08
N ARG A 208 -18.34 12.37 -0.03
CA ARG A 208 -19.30 13.23 -0.71
C ARG A 208 -18.81 13.52 -2.11
N LEU A 209 -19.62 13.17 -3.08
CA LEU A 209 -19.41 13.54 -4.48
C LEU A 209 -20.32 14.72 -4.82
N VAL A 210 -19.78 15.63 -5.60
CA VAL A 210 -20.48 16.83 -6.10
C VAL A 210 -20.43 16.80 -7.62
N LEU A 211 -21.53 17.19 -8.26
CA LEU A 211 -21.54 17.35 -9.70
C LEU A 211 -20.85 18.67 -10.08
N ASP A 212 -19.70 18.57 -10.71
CA ASP A 212 -19.06 19.72 -11.37
C ASP A 212 -19.81 20.02 -12.67
N GLU A 213 -20.70 21.00 -12.62
CA GLU A 213 -21.53 21.38 -13.75
C GLU A 213 -20.69 21.92 -14.93
N SER A 214 -19.49 22.47 -14.67
CA SER A 214 -18.60 22.99 -15.70
C SER A 214 -17.90 21.87 -16.46
N ALA A 215 -17.43 20.87 -15.75
CA ALA A 215 -16.78 19.67 -16.30
C ALA A 215 -17.79 18.56 -16.66
N LYS A 216 -19.06 18.72 -16.29
CA LYS A 216 -20.14 17.73 -16.45
C LYS A 216 -19.76 16.35 -15.92
N ARG A 217 -19.18 16.31 -14.72
CA ARG A 217 -18.75 15.04 -14.07
C ARG A 217 -18.86 15.12 -12.57
N TRP A 218 -18.98 13.95 -11.94
CA TRP A 218 -18.90 13.82 -10.49
C TRP A 218 -17.45 13.91 -10.02
N VAL A 219 -17.23 14.61 -8.90
CA VAL A 219 -15.92 14.76 -8.26
C VAL A 219 -16.08 14.58 -6.76
N VAL A 220 -15.06 14.03 -6.09
CA VAL A 220 -15.04 13.94 -4.62
C VAL A 220 -14.75 15.34 -4.06
N ARG A 221 -15.60 15.81 -3.16
CA ARG A 221 -15.42 17.08 -2.46
C ARG A 221 -14.75 16.80 -1.10
N ASP A 222 -13.66 17.50 -0.84
CA ASP A 222 -12.95 17.47 0.44
C ASP A 222 -12.70 16.03 0.96
N PRO A 223 -11.96 15.19 0.21
CA PRO A 223 -11.75 13.81 0.57
C PRO A 223 -11.02 13.72 1.93
N ALA A 224 -11.65 13.09 2.90
CA ALA A 224 -10.97 12.76 4.13
C ALA A 224 -9.85 11.73 3.83
N PRO A 225 -8.65 11.88 4.41
CA PRO A 225 -7.62 10.85 4.33
C PRO A 225 -8.17 9.52 4.85
N LEU A 226 -7.77 8.42 4.22
CA LEU A 226 -8.11 7.10 4.72
C LEU A 226 -7.54 6.93 6.13
N GLN A 227 -8.41 6.61 7.08
CA GLN A 227 -8.02 6.41 8.48
C GLN A 227 -7.38 5.03 8.67
N MET A 228 -6.19 4.85 8.09
CA MET A 228 -5.39 3.64 8.21
C MET A 228 -3.99 3.99 8.68
N ASP A 229 -3.45 3.18 9.57
CA ASP A 229 -2.06 3.25 9.99
C ASP A 229 -1.47 1.83 10.11
N PRO A 230 -1.30 1.12 8.98
CA PRO A 230 -0.79 -0.24 9.00
C PRO A 230 0.62 -0.32 9.60
N VAL A 231 1.42 0.74 9.47
CA VAL A 231 2.76 0.78 10.08
C VAL A 231 2.67 0.75 11.60
N LYS A 232 1.80 1.56 12.19
CA LYS A 232 1.59 1.59 13.65
C LYS A 232 0.97 0.29 14.14
N LYS A 233 0.00 -0.26 13.42
CA LYS A 233 -0.66 -1.52 13.78
C LYS A 233 0.33 -2.69 13.72
N PHE A 234 1.12 -2.79 12.65
CA PHE A 234 2.17 -3.78 12.53
C PHE A 234 3.18 -3.69 13.68
N PHE A 235 3.63 -2.45 13.98
CA PHE A 235 4.53 -2.23 15.10
C PHE A 235 3.93 -2.71 16.43
N LYS A 236 2.67 -2.41 16.68
CA LYS A 236 1.96 -2.88 17.88
C LYS A 236 1.90 -4.42 17.91
N SER A 237 1.63 -5.08 16.78
CA SER A 237 1.61 -6.54 16.71
C SER A 237 2.96 -7.19 17.00
N LEU A 238 4.06 -6.51 16.69
CA LEU A 238 5.40 -6.99 17.03
C LEU A 238 5.67 -6.95 18.56
N ILE A 239 5.03 -6.03 19.27
CA ILE A 239 5.21 -5.86 20.72
C ILE A 239 4.25 -6.77 21.50
N ASP A 240 2.98 -6.75 21.16
CA ASP A 240 1.88 -7.33 21.94
C ASP A 240 1.69 -8.85 21.66
N GLY A 241 2.10 -9.34 20.52
CA GLY A 241 1.98 -10.75 20.12
C GLY A 241 3.14 -11.54 20.61
#